data_8facc53dc6ce36485148cce32d8db9dd
#
_entry.id   8facc53dc6ce36485148cce32d8db9dd
#
_cell.length_a   1.000
_cell.length_b   1.000
_cell.length_c   1.000
_cell.angle_alpha   90.00
_cell.angle_beta   90.00
_cell.angle_gamma   90.00
#
_symmetry.space_group_name_H-M   'P 1'
#
loop_
_entity.id
_entity.type
_entity.pdbx_description
1 polymer ?
#
loop_
_entity_poly.entity_id
_entity_poly.type
_entity_poly.pdbx_seq_one_letter_code
_entity_poly.pdbx_strand_id
1 'polypeptide(L)'
;MSGSNAGGVIQMFSRDGEGPPRIGAETLVGSDGLSKNHLTAEGAANGAGFVLDASRMDTDGYRDYSSARRDQTFAKLNFQPDDDSKLALIYSSLEQNGTQDPLGQSWAAYKADPRSVAPAALQYNTRKSIDHQQLGMNYERYIGDATLQVNAYTGRRSVIQYLSIPDKFASGAPNPANARGGVVAFDRKFYGGSVHWLQPITSAPGELTLITGLDYDRSQDDRQGYSNTLDGVHGVKGALGRDEIDTATSLDPFVQANWLLGDWTLQAGMRHSSMKMDVDDHFTSDGNDSGSKTYQKNTPSVSVMYAFTPDLHGYVSAGKGFETPTQAESAYSSTSNGFNFALKPSTSKQLEVGLKAKLGQDTRLNAALFQITTDDELVVQQSSGGRTTYQNAGKTLRRGFELGLESQLSEQWSTTLAYTRLQATYDSDFTNSGKAIDKGNYLPGVPQTTLFAELNWKPRDWVSTAFEGLYRSKVYVEDTNQQRAAPGYSVFNWRARFEQKVEHWTFHQTVRLDNLLDRQYVGSVIVGDGNFRYYEAAPGRSWYAGAGAEYQF
;
A
#
# COMPACT_ATOMS: atom_id res chain seq x y z
N MET A 1 -9.96 11.50 -8.66
CA MET A 1 -10.64 10.82 -7.52
C MET A 1 -10.46 9.33 -7.70
N SER A 2 -9.95 8.62 -6.72
CA SER A 2 -9.89 7.16 -6.77
C SER A 2 -11.25 6.56 -6.41
N GLY A 3 -11.61 5.42 -6.97
CA GLY A 3 -12.92 4.80 -6.79
C GLY A 3 -13.26 4.43 -5.36
N SER A 4 -13.02 3.23 -4.95
CA SER A 4 -13.33 2.72 -3.61
C SER A 4 -12.19 3.06 -2.64
N ASN A 5 -12.24 4.23 -1.98
CA ASN A 5 -11.23 4.62 -1.00
C ASN A 5 -11.78 5.62 0.04
N ALA A 6 -11.60 5.29 1.32
CA ALA A 6 -12.02 6.11 2.45
C ALA A 6 -10.89 6.93 3.10
N GLY A 7 -9.61 6.60 2.84
CA GLY A 7 -8.47 7.16 3.59
C GLY A 7 -7.56 8.10 2.82
N GLY A 8 -7.60 8.09 1.51
CA GLY A 8 -6.69 8.86 0.66
C GLY A 8 -6.01 8.02 -0.41
N VAL A 9 -5.25 8.64 -1.29
CA VAL A 9 -4.56 8.01 -2.43
C VAL A 9 -3.10 8.40 -2.44
N ILE A 10 -2.23 7.42 -2.60
CA ILE A 10 -0.82 7.63 -2.91
C ILE A 10 -0.64 7.41 -4.41
N GLN A 11 -0.23 8.46 -5.12
CA GLN A 11 0.11 8.39 -6.54
C GLN A 11 1.63 8.44 -6.70
N MET A 12 2.17 7.54 -7.48
CA MET A 12 3.59 7.51 -7.83
C MET A 12 3.74 7.73 -9.33
N PHE A 13 4.61 8.67 -9.69
CA PHE A 13 4.93 8.98 -11.07
C PHE A 13 6.36 8.51 -11.35
N SER A 14 6.52 7.71 -12.40
CA SER A 14 7.85 7.32 -12.89
C SER A 14 8.48 8.47 -13.68
N ARG A 15 9.81 8.48 -13.74
CA ARG A 15 10.56 9.42 -14.60
C ARG A 15 10.18 9.23 -16.06
N ASP A 16 10.36 10.26 -16.88
CA ASP A 16 9.98 10.27 -18.28
C ASP A 16 11.15 9.96 -19.24
N GLY A 17 12.38 9.82 -18.74
CA GLY A 17 13.55 9.58 -19.55
C GLY A 17 13.92 10.84 -20.35
N GLU A 18 14.44 11.83 -19.64
CA GLU A 18 14.84 13.11 -20.22
C GLU A 18 16.37 13.22 -20.31
N GLY A 19 16.83 14.14 -21.15
CA GLY A 19 18.26 14.44 -21.31
C GLY A 19 19.04 13.37 -22.11
N PRO A 20 20.38 13.49 -22.19
CA PRO A 20 21.23 12.55 -22.90
C PRO A 20 21.06 11.13 -22.36
N PRO A 21 21.13 10.11 -23.23
CA PRO A 21 21.10 8.71 -22.81
C PRO A 21 22.20 8.38 -21.79
N ARG A 22 21.83 7.59 -20.79
CA ARG A 22 22.74 7.09 -19.76
C ARG A 22 22.39 5.66 -19.36
N ILE A 23 23.41 4.92 -18.98
CA ILE A 23 23.30 3.57 -18.44
C ILE A 23 23.95 3.51 -17.07
N GLY A 24 23.36 2.76 -16.14
CA GLY A 24 23.87 2.64 -14.78
C GLY A 24 23.80 1.21 -14.27
N ALA A 25 24.70 0.91 -13.34
CA ALA A 25 24.67 -0.32 -12.57
C ALA A 25 24.97 0.01 -11.10
N GLU A 26 24.22 -0.63 -10.19
CA GLU A 26 24.39 -0.48 -8.75
C GLU A 26 24.28 -1.83 -8.07
N THR A 27 25.11 -2.03 -7.05
CA THR A 27 25.02 -3.17 -6.12
C THR A 27 24.89 -2.64 -4.71
N LEU A 28 23.93 -3.19 -3.96
CA LEU A 28 23.72 -2.96 -2.53
C LEU A 28 23.86 -4.29 -1.81
N VAL A 29 24.64 -4.30 -0.71
CA VAL A 29 24.76 -5.44 0.20
C VAL A 29 24.47 -4.99 1.62
N GLY A 30 24.06 -5.90 2.49
CA GLY A 30 23.73 -5.53 3.86
C GLY A 30 23.51 -6.70 4.80
N SER A 31 23.08 -6.38 5.99
CA SER A 31 22.72 -7.35 7.04
C SER A 31 21.72 -8.39 6.52
N ASP A 32 21.66 -9.53 7.19
CA ASP A 32 20.74 -10.64 6.92
C ASP A 32 20.84 -11.16 5.46
N GLY A 33 22.08 -11.23 4.92
CA GLY A 33 22.35 -11.75 3.59
C GLY A 33 21.78 -10.91 2.45
N LEU A 34 21.42 -9.65 2.69
CA LEU A 34 20.87 -8.79 1.66
C LEU A 34 21.89 -8.53 0.55
N SER A 35 21.47 -8.80 -0.69
CA SER A 35 22.14 -8.40 -1.93
C SER A 35 21.10 -7.89 -2.91
N LYS A 36 21.29 -6.69 -3.45
CA LYS A 36 20.45 -6.14 -4.51
C LYS A 36 21.33 -5.63 -5.64
N ASN A 37 21.09 -6.13 -6.85
CA ASN A 37 21.72 -5.66 -8.06
C ASN A 37 20.68 -4.93 -8.91
N HIS A 38 21.07 -3.81 -9.49
CA HIS A 38 20.18 -2.90 -10.19
C HIS A 38 20.85 -2.38 -11.46
N LEU A 39 20.17 -2.49 -12.58
CA LEU A 39 20.60 -1.98 -13.88
C LEU A 39 19.59 -0.97 -14.38
N THR A 40 20.06 0.16 -14.88
CA THR A 40 19.21 1.23 -15.42
C THR A 40 19.71 1.68 -16.79
N ALA A 41 18.76 2.08 -17.64
CA ALA A 41 19.07 2.85 -18.83
C ALA A 41 17.95 3.89 -19.00
N GLU A 42 18.32 5.16 -19.15
CA GLU A 42 17.32 6.22 -19.33
C GLU A 42 17.89 7.38 -20.17
N GLY A 43 16.98 8.17 -20.74
CA GLY A 43 17.33 9.33 -21.53
C GLY A 43 16.34 9.58 -22.65
N ALA A 44 16.67 10.52 -23.54
CA ALA A 44 15.89 10.82 -24.73
C ALA A 44 16.75 10.70 -25.98
N ALA A 45 16.20 10.10 -27.03
CA ALA A 45 16.82 9.97 -28.32
C ALA A 45 15.74 10.02 -29.43
N ASN A 46 16.01 10.75 -30.50
CA ASN A 46 15.12 10.84 -31.69
C ASN A 46 13.65 11.19 -31.35
N GLY A 47 13.43 12.08 -30.39
CA GLY A 47 12.08 12.51 -29.97
C GLY A 47 11.33 11.52 -29.07
N ALA A 48 11.97 10.44 -28.63
CA ALA A 48 11.43 9.48 -27.69
C ALA A 48 12.23 9.50 -26.37
N GLY A 49 11.54 9.57 -25.24
CA GLY A 49 12.10 9.35 -23.91
C GLY A 49 11.99 7.89 -23.52
N PHE A 50 12.95 7.36 -22.79
CA PHE A 50 12.93 5.98 -22.33
C PHE A 50 13.49 5.84 -20.91
N VAL A 51 12.90 4.93 -20.14
CA VAL A 51 13.40 4.47 -18.83
C VAL A 51 13.31 2.96 -18.82
N LEU A 52 14.43 2.29 -18.57
CA LEU A 52 14.54 0.85 -18.38
C LEU A 52 15.19 0.58 -17.03
N ASP A 53 14.61 -0.33 -16.28
CA ASP A 53 15.06 -0.70 -14.94
C ASP A 53 14.91 -2.20 -14.75
N ALA A 54 15.96 -2.86 -14.27
CA ALA A 54 15.93 -4.27 -13.92
C ALA A 54 16.69 -4.49 -12.62
N SER A 55 16.07 -5.19 -11.66
CA SER A 55 16.71 -5.46 -10.38
C SER A 55 16.45 -6.88 -9.90
N ARG A 56 17.44 -7.43 -9.20
CA ARG A 56 17.34 -8.65 -8.40
C ARG A 56 17.72 -8.36 -6.97
N MET A 57 16.90 -8.80 -6.04
CA MET A 57 17.15 -8.76 -4.62
C MET A 57 17.08 -10.18 -4.04
N ASP A 58 18.06 -10.53 -3.26
CA ASP A 58 18.13 -11.74 -2.43
C ASP A 58 18.34 -11.35 -0.98
N THR A 59 17.72 -12.05 -0.03
CA THR A 59 17.94 -11.89 1.40
C THR A 59 17.62 -13.19 2.15
N ASP A 60 18.34 -13.45 3.24
CA ASP A 60 18.00 -14.51 4.19
C ASP A 60 16.87 -14.07 5.13
N GLY A 61 16.67 -12.73 5.25
CA GLY A 61 15.71 -12.10 6.16
C GLY A 61 16.19 -12.08 7.61
N TYR A 62 15.63 -11.17 8.41
CA TYR A 62 16.01 -11.00 9.82
C TYR A 62 15.63 -12.19 10.70
N ARG A 63 14.42 -12.74 10.52
CA ARG A 63 13.95 -13.89 11.29
C ARG A 63 14.35 -15.19 10.60
N ASP A 64 14.51 -16.24 11.41
CA ASP A 64 14.65 -17.58 10.87
C ASP A 64 13.47 -17.91 9.96
N TYR A 65 13.74 -18.58 8.84
CA TYR A 65 12.70 -18.91 7.86
C TYR A 65 11.99 -17.68 7.26
N SER A 66 12.75 -16.67 6.82
CA SER A 66 12.21 -15.46 6.20
C SER A 66 12.96 -15.05 4.91
N SER A 67 13.60 -16.00 4.25
CA SER A 67 14.33 -15.73 3.01
C SER A 67 13.39 -15.33 1.87
N ALA A 68 13.88 -14.45 1.01
CA ALA A 68 13.16 -13.94 -0.14
C ALA A 68 14.11 -13.67 -1.32
N ARG A 69 13.62 -13.94 -2.54
CA ARG A 69 14.19 -13.45 -3.80
C ARG A 69 13.12 -12.68 -4.55
N ARG A 70 13.51 -11.56 -5.16
CA ARG A 70 12.63 -10.73 -5.97
C ARG A 70 13.35 -10.25 -7.23
N ASP A 71 12.79 -10.57 -8.38
CA ASP A 71 13.17 -10.04 -9.68
C ASP A 71 12.13 -9.04 -10.16
N GLN A 72 12.56 -7.84 -10.56
CA GLN A 72 11.66 -6.77 -11.03
C GLN A 72 12.21 -6.17 -12.32
N THR A 73 11.30 -5.86 -13.24
CA THR A 73 11.60 -5.10 -14.45
C THR A 73 10.58 -4.01 -14.63
N PHE A 74 11.04 -2.83 -15.03
CA PHE A 74 10.21 -1.70 -15.40
C PHE A 74 10.74 -1.11 -16.71
N ALA A 75 9.83 -0.77 -17.60
CA ALA A 75 10.15 -0.06 -18.85
C ALA A 75 9.09 1.01 -19.11
N LYS A 76 9.51 2.19 -19.52
CA LYS A 76 8.65 3.27 -19.96
C LYS A 76 9.22 3.89 -21.23
N LEU A 77 8.34 4.08 -22.21
CA LEU A 77 8.65 4.79 -23.46
C LEU A 77 7.69 5.95 -23.61
N ASN A 78 8.21 7.14 -23.83
CA ASN A 78 7.45 8.36 -24.02
C ASN A 78 7.65 8.85 -25.45
N PHE A 79 6.54 9.18 -26.10
CA PHE A 79 6.53 9.69 -27.46
C PHE A 79 5.71 10.98 -27.51
N GLN A 80 6.06 11.85 -28.42
CA GLN A 80 5.25 12.99 -28.81
C GLN A 80 4.87 12.80 -30.29
N PRO A 81 3.71 12.13 -30.57
CA PRO A 81 3.32 11.81 -31.94
C PRO A 81 3.10 13.03 -32.82
N ASP A 82 2.61 14.13 -32.25
CA ASP A 82 2.43 15.44 -32.84
C ASP A 82 2.56 16.53 -31.75
N ASP A 83 2.48 17.80 -32.13
CA ASP A 83 2.64 18.94 -31.21
C ASP A 83 1.56 19.00 -30.11
N ASP A 84 0.40 18.38 -30.36
CA ASP A 84 -0.77 18.42 -29.47
C ASP A 84 -0.95 17.12 -28.66
N SER A 85 -0.09 16.11 -28.82
CA SER A 85 -0.29 14.83 -28.15
C SER A 85 0.96 14.25 -27.50
N LYS A 86 0.75 13.51 -26.39
CA LYS A 86 1.76 12.73 -25.68
C LYS A 86 1.28 11.31 -25.49
N LEU A 87 2.17 10.34 -25.67
CA LEU A 87 1.89 8.92 -25.47
C LEU A 87 3.00 8.30 -24.62
N ALA A 88 2.62 7.65 -23.53
CA ALA A 88 3.52 6.83 -22.72
C ALA A 88 3.07 5.37 -22.76
N LEU A 89 4.01 4.45 -23.00
CA LEU A 89 3.84 3.02 -22.85
C LEU A 89 4.66 2.53 -21.68
N ILE A 90 4.04 1.74 -20.80
CA ILE A 90 4.64 1.31 -19.53
C ILE A 90 4.52 -0.20 -19.42
N TYR A 91 5.62 -0.86 -19.11
CA TYR A 91 5.66 -2.28 -18.76
C TYR A 91 6.26 -2.46 -17.37
N SER A 92 5.69 -3.38 -16.59
CA SER A 92 6.27 -3.79 -15.32
C SER A 92 6.09 -5.29 -15.09
N SER A 93 7.10 -5.90 -14.45
CA SER A 93 7.03 -7.29 -14.01
C SER A 93 7.64 -7.46 -12.63
N LEU A 94 7.12 -8.45 -11.91
CA LEU A 94 7.61 -8.90 -10.61
C LEU A 94 7.55 -10.43 -10.58
N GLU A 95 8.67 -11.06 -10.27
CA GLU A 95 8.75 -12.48 -9.95
C GLU A 95 9.31 -12.66 -8.54
N GLN A 96 8.62 -13.44 -7.73
CA GLN A 96 8.99 -13.71 -6.36
C GLN A 96 8.63 -15.17 -6.04
N ASN A 97 9.64 -16.03 -5.97
CA ASN A 97 9.45 -17.46 -5.81
C ASN A 97 9.78 -17.91 -4.40
N GLY A 98 8.83 -18.62 -3.76
CA GLY A 98 9.04 -19.33 -2.52
C GLY A 98 9.45 -18.45 -1.33
N THR A 99 9.04 -17.19 -1.29
CA THR A 99 9.29 -16.32 -0.13
C THR A 99 8.74 -16.98 1.12
N GLN A 100 9.60 -17.21 2.09
CA GLN A 100 9.28 -17.85 3.35
C GLN A 100 8.51 -16.92 4.27
N ASP A 101 7.61 -17.49 5.09
CA ASP A 101 6.81 -16.77 6.06
C ASP A 101 7.01 -17.39 7.46
N PRO A 102 7.74 -16.73 8.37
CA PRO A 102 8.00 -17.25 9.72
C PRO A 102 6.78 -17.19 10.64
N LEU A 103 5.66 -16.62 10.19
CA LEU A 103 4.46 -16.29 10.96
C LEU A 103 4.72 -15.33 12.12
N GLY A 104 3.67 -14.86 12.79
CA GLY A 104 3.79 -14.04 13.98
C GLY A 104 4.34 -14.80 15.18
N GLN A 105 4.81 -14.08 16.20
CA GLN A 105 5.31 -14.58 17.46
C GLN A 105 4.32 -14.29 18.59
N SER A 106 4.25 -15.20 19.58
CA SER A 106 3.67 -14.85 20.89
C SER A 106 4.61 -13.88 21.62
N TRP A 107 4.09 -13.17 22.63
CA TRP A 107 4.96 -12.28 23.45
C TRP A 107 6.12 -13.03 24.08
N ALA A 108 5.89 -14.25 24.58
CA ALA A 108 6.93 -15.06 25.21
C ALA A 108 8.02 -15.45 24.19
N ALA A 109 7.63 -15.91 22.99
CA ALA A 109 8.57 -16.24 21.92
C ALA A 109 9.38 -15.03 21.48
N TYR A 110 8.71 -13.89 21.24
CA TYR A 110 9.38 -12.62 20.90
C TYR A 110 10.40 -12.17 21.95
N LYS A 111 10.07 -12.34 23.25
CA LYS A 111 10.98 -11.96 24.34
C LYS A 111 12.14 -12.94 24.52
N ALA A 112 11.93 -14.22 24.27
CA ALA A 112 12.96 -15.24 24.37
C ALA A 112 13.96 -15.14 23.20
N ASP A 113 13.44 -15.02 21.98
CA ASP A 113 14.24 -14.87 20.76
C ASP A 113 13.45 -14.15 19.68
N PRO A 114 13.75 -12.88 19.37
CA PRO A 114 13.08 -12.12 18.33
C PRO A 114 13.31 -12.66 16.92
N ARG A 115 14.32 -13.49 16.69
CA ARG A 115 14.59 -14.13 15.40
C ARG A 115 13.82 -15.43 15.21
N SER A 116 13.23 -16.00 16.25
CA SER A 116 12.59 -17.30 16.21
C SER A 116 11.45 -17.40 15.19
N VAL A 117 11.33 -18.57 14.57
CA VAL A 117 10.24 -18.96 13.68
C VAL A 117 9.15 -19.71 14.45
N ALA A 118 7.89 -19.54 14.08
CA ALA A 118 6.81 -20.34 14.66
C ALA A 118 6.95 -21.82 14.17
N PRO A 119 6.83 -22.83 15.07
CA PRO A 119 6.97 -24.24 14.67
C PRO A 119 6.03 -24.66 13.53
N ALA A 120 4.82 -24.08 13.48
CA ALA A 120 3.87 -24.32 12.43
C ALA A 120 4.36 -23.84 11.04
N ALA A 121 5.21 -22.81 10.99
CA ALA A 121 5.79 -22.34 9.74
C ALA A 121 6.70 -23.40 9.11
N LEU A 122 7.52 -24.04 9.92
CA LEU A 122 8.39 -25.14 9.48
C LEU A 122 7.59 -26.39 9.12
N GLN A 123 6.61 -26.75 9.96
CA GLN A 123 5.76 -27.93 9.75
C GLN A 123 5.00 -27.85 8.42
N TYR A 124 4.40 -26.69 8.12
CA TYR A 124 3.58 -26.48 6.92
C TYR A 124 4.35 -25.82 5.78
N ASN A 125 5.66 -25.60 5.94
CA ASN A 125 6.52 -24.98 4.93
C ASN A 125 5.85 -23.72 4.35
N THR A 126 5.47 -22.80 5.23
CA THR A 126 4.72 -21.57 4.87
C THR A 126 5.54 -20.69 3.96
N ARG A 127 5.01 -20.40 2.78
CA ARG A 127 5.69 -19.64 1.73
C ARG A 127 4.69 -19.11 0.71
N LYS A 128 5.14 -18.13 -0.07
CA LYS A 128 4.35 -17.51 -1.12
C LYS A 128 5.18 -17.28 -2.37
N SER A 129 4.63 -17.61 -3.54
CA SER A 129 5.17 -17.26 -4.84
C SER A 129 4.22 -16.34 -5.57
N ILE A 130 4.78 -15.36 -6.29
CA ILE A 130 4.05 -14.37 -7.08
C ILE A 130 4.75 -14.20 -8.42
N ASP A 131 4.00 -14.27 -9.50
CA ASP A 131 4.37 -13.76 -10.83
C ASP A 131 3.38 -12.68 -11.22
N HIS A 132 3.87 -11.53 -11.68
CA HIS A 132 3.03 -10.40 -12.09
C HIS A 132 3.63 -9.70 -13.31
N GLN A 133 2.79 -9.42 -14.29
CA GLN A 133 3.15 -8.67 -15.49
C GLN A 133 2.01 -7.72 -15.86
N GLN A 134 2.38 -6.49 -16.21
CA GLN A 134 1.42 -5.45 -16.58
C GLN A 134 1.96 -4.60 -17.73
N LEU A 135 1.07 -4.28 -18.66
CA LEU A 135 1.28 -3.28 -19.71
C LEU A 135 0.29 -2.15 -19.50
N GLY A 136 0.74 -0.91 -19.57
CA GLY A 136 -0.05 0.30 -19.47
C GLY A 136 0.21 1.28 -20.60
N MET A 137 -0.76 2.13 -20.86
CA MET A 137 -0.70 3.23 -21.83
C MET A 137 -1.32 4.47 -21.21
N ASN A 138 -0.65 5.61 -21.33
CA ASN A 138 -1.19 6.93 -21.04
C ASN A 138 -1.13 7.78 -22.31
N TYR A 139 -2.26 8.30 -22.72
CA TYR A 139 -2.37 9.19 -23.87
C TYR A 139 -3.01 10.51 -23.44
N GLU A 140 -2.39 11.62 -23.80
CA GLU A 140 -2.90 12.97 -23.57
C GLU A 140 -2.95 13.70 -24.91
N ARG A 141 -4.05 14.42 -25.16
CA ARG A 141 -4.23 15.25 -26.34
C ARG A 141 -4.86 16.58 -26.00
N TYR A 142 -4.26 17.64 -26.50
CA TYR A 142 -4.82 19.00 -26.47
C TYR A 142 -5.78 19.18 -27.68
N ILE A 143 -7.00 19.64 -27.41
CA ILE A 143 -8.05 19.84 -28.42
C ILE A 143 -8.64 21.24 -28.19
N GLY A 144 -8.09 22.24 -28.90
CA GLY A 144 -8.35 23.64 -28.57
C GLY A 144 -7.89 23.95 -27.15
N ASP A 145 -8.79 24.48 -26.32
CA ASP A 145 -8.51 24.78 -24.91
C ASP A 145 -8.68 23.54 -23.98
N ALA A 146 -9.25 22.47 -24.50
CA ALA A 146 -9.53 21.27 -23.71
C ALA A 146 -8.38 20.26 -23.75
N THR A 147 -8.33 19.38 -22.73
CA THR A 147 -7.40 18.25 -22.69
C THR A 147 -8.17 16.95 -22.55
N LEU A 148 -7.90 16.02 -23.46
CA LEU A 148 -8.35 14.62 -23.36
C LEU A 148 -7.22 13.78 -22.76
N GLN A 149 -7.53 13.03 -21.70
CA GLN A 149 -6.62 12.05 -21.11
C GLN A 149 -7.25 10.66 -21.19
N VAL A 150 -6.51 9.70 -21.74
CA VAL A 150 -6.92 8.30 -21.84
C VAL A 150 -5.84 7.44 -21.23
N ASN A 151 -6.23 6.60 -20.25
CA ASN A 151 -5.35 5.59 -19.68
C ASN A 151 -5.94 4.22 -19.98
N ALA A 152 -5.10 3.24 -20.24
CA ALA A 152 -5.50 1.85 -20.38
C ALA A 152 -4.40 0.94 -19.84
N TYR A 153 -4.79 -0.19 -19.27
CA TYR A 153 -3.85 -1.19 -18.81
C TYR A 153 -4.43 -2.60 -18.90
N THR A 154 -3.54 -3.57 -18.97
CA THR A 154 -3.86 -4.99 -18.87
C THR A 154 -2.72 -5.75 -18.23
N GLY A 155 -3.03 -6.84 -17.59
CA GLY A 155 -1.99 -7.66 -16.96
C GLY A 155 -2.50 -9.01 -16.48
N ARG A 156 -1.55 -9.75 -15.92
CA ARG A 156 -1.80 -11.05 -15.28
C ARG A 156 -1.00 -11.15 -13.98
N ARG A 157 -1.52 -11.93 -13.04
CA ARG A 157 -0.86 -12.21 -11.78
C ARG A 157 -1.20 -13.62 -11.31
N SER A 158 -0.19 -14.44 -11.14
CA SER A 158 -0.32 -15.77 -10.53
C SER A 158 0.19 -15.72 -9.10
N VAL A 159 -0.52 -16.37 -8.20
CA VAL A 159 -0.14 -16.50 -6.78
C VAL A 159 -0.36 -17.95 -6.34
N ILE A 160 0.63 -18.51 -5.63
CA ILE A 160 0.46 -19.71 -4.84
C ILE A 160 0.99 -19.48 -3.43
N GLN A 161 0.19 -19.79 -2.41
CA GLN A 161 0.53 -19.57 -1.01
C GLN A 161 0.21 -20.82 -0.19
N TYR A 162 1.18 -21.26 0.61
CA TYR A 162 1.06 -22.35 1.58
C TYR A 162 0.86 -21.77 2.97
N LEU A 163 -0.23 -22.14 3.63
CA LEU A 163 -0.65 -21.64 4.93
C LEU A 163 -0.45 -22.69 6.03
N SER A 164 -0.33 -22.26 7.27
CA SER A 164 -0.18 -23.13 8.45
C SER A 164 -1.51 -23.56 9.06
N ILE A 165 -2.50 -23.88 8.22
CA ILE A 165 -3.80 -24.37 8.66
C ILE A 165 -3.69 -25.88 8.93
N PRO A 166 -3.94 -26.39 10.16
CA PRO A 166 -3.90 -27.82 10.46
C PRO A 166 -4.94 -28.59 9.65
N ASP A 167 -4.58 -29.80 9.19
CA ASP A 167 -5.48 -30.71 8.47
C ASP A 167 -6.57 -31.30 9.37
N LYS A 168 -6.30 -31.33 10.69
CA LYS A 168 -7.23 -31.80 11.72
C LYS A 168 -7.32 -30.83 12.88
N PHE A 169 -8.48 -30.77 13.50
CA PHE A 169 -8.65 -30.10 14.79
C PHE A 169 -7.95 -30.91 15.92
N ALA A 170 -7.79 -30.31 17.08
CA ALA A 170 -7.26 -30.99 18.27
C ALA A 170 -8.10 -32.23 18.69
N SER A 171 -9.39 -32.27 18.32
CA SER A 171 -10.28 -33.42 18.48
C SER A 171 -9.99 -34.60 17.55
N GLY A 172 -9.08 -34.43 16.57
CA GLY A 172 -8.82 -35.42 15.51
C GLY A 172 -9.75 -35.32 14.30
N ALA A 173 -10.82 -34.54 14.36
CA ALA A 173 -11.74 -34.32 13.24
C ALA A 173 -11.06 -33.57 12.09
N PRO A 174 -11.40 -33.84 10.81
CA PRO A 174 -10.93 -33.08 9.68
C PRO A 174 -11.23 -31.58 9.81
N ASN A 175 -10.29 -30.73 9.38
CA ASN A 175 -10.46 -29.29 9.38
C ASN A 175 -10.85 -28.79 7.97
N PRO A 176 -12.11 -28.38 7.74
CA PRO A 176 -12.56 -27.92 6.43
C PRO A 176 -11.80 -26.68 5.93
N ALA A 177 -11.28 -25.85 6.84
CA ALA A 177 -10.49 -24.70 6.45
C ALA A 177 -9.18 -25.09 5.75
N ASN A 178 -8.57 -26.23 6.16
CA ASN A 178 -7.41 -26.78 5.47
C ASN A 178 -7.79 -27.30 4.08
N ALA A 179 -8.85 -28.10 3.98
CA ALA A 179 -9.27 -28.70 2.72
C ALA A 179 -9.52 -27.65 1.62
N ARG A 180 -10.03 -26.45 1.98
CA ARG A 180 -10.40 -25.39 1.05
C ARG A 180 -9.37 -24.27 0.90
N GLY A 181 -8.31 -24.28 1.70
CA GLY A 181 -7.39 -23.14 1.71
C GLY A 181 -6.11 -23.35 2.49
N GLY A 182 -5.70 -24.59 2.75
CA GLY A 182 -4.36 -24.91 3.23
C GLY A 182 -3.30 -24.49 2.23
N VAL A 183 -3.60 -24.64 0.93
CA VAL A 183 -2.89 -24.00 -0.19
C VAL A 183 -3.89 -23.19 -0.99
N VAL A 184 -3.59 -21.92 -1.22
CA VAL A 184 -4.36 -21.02 -2.08
C VAL A 184 -3.58 -20.78 -3.36
N ALA A 185 -4.21 -21.00 -4.51
CA ALA A 185 -3.65 -20.69 -5.81
C ALA A 185 -4.67 -19.88 -6.62
N PHE A 186 -4.22 -18.86 -7.35
CA PHE A 186 -5.07 -18.18 -8.33
C PHE A 186 -4.26 -17.59 -9.47
N ASP A 187 -4.88 -17.60 -10.63
CA ASP A 187 -4.42 -16.91 -11.83
C ASP A 187 -5.37 -15.75 -12.14
N ARG A 188 -4.90 -14.52 -11.93
CA ARG A 188 -5.64 -13.29 -12.18
C ARG A 188 -5.34 -12.73 -13.54
N LYS A 189 -6.40 -12.42 -14.30
CA LYS A 189 -6.37 -11.53 -15.47
C LYS A 189 -7.06 -10.23 -15.09
N PHE A 190 -6.44 -9.11 -15.43
CA PHE A 190 -7.04 -7.80 -15.13
C PHE A 190 -6.80 -6.82 -16.27
N TYR A 191 -7.73 -5.92 -16.45
CA TYR A 191 -7.64 -4.81 -17.40
C TYR A 191 -8.54 -3.67 -16.96
N GLY A 192 -8.22 -2.50 -17.40
CA GLY A 192 -9.02 -1.31 -17.13
C GLY A 192 -8.58 -0.12 -17.96
N GLY A 193 -9.27 0.97 -17.75
CA GLY A 193 -8.96 2.22 -18.41
C GLY A 193 -9.80 3.37 -17.90
N SER A 194 -9.38 4.57 -18.26
CA SER A 194 -10.10 5.80 -17.93
C SER A 194 -10.09 6.76 -19.10
N VAL A 195 -11.15 7.54 -19.21
CA VAL A 195 -11.24 8.67 -20.14
C VAL A 195 -11.64 9.90 -19.34
N HIS A 196 -10.79 10.92 -19.37
CA HIS A 196 -11.01 12.18 -18.67
C HIS A 196 -10.98 13.33 -19.68
N TRP A 197 -11.95 14.22 -19.54
CA TRP A 197 -12.04 15.46 -20.31
C TRP A 197 -11.92 16.64 -19.38
N LEU A 198 -10.91 17.47 -19.60
CA LEU A 198 -10.63 18.69 -18.86
C LEU A 198 -10.99 19.88 -19.72
N GLN A 199 -11.98 20.67 -19.31
CA GLN A 199 -12.49 21.81 -20.05
C GLN A 199 -12.33 23.10 -19.27
N PRO A 200 -11.40 24.00 -19.62
CA PRO A 200 -11.39 25.36 -19.14
C PRO A 200 -12.66 26.10 -19.59
N ILE A 201 -13.28 26.84 -18.69
CA ILE A 201 -14.49 27.62 -18.95
C ILE A 201 -14.12 29.11 -18.98
N THR A 202 -13.81 29.59 -20.17
CA THR A 202 -13.30 30.96 -20.40
C THR A 202 -14.34 32.05 -20.15
N SER A 203 -15.65 31.72 -20.17
CA SER A 203 -16.73 32.66 -19.86
C SER A 203 -16.96 32.90 -18.36
N ALA A 204 -16.38 32.07 -17.49
CA ALA A 204 -16.46 32.27 -16.04
C ALA A 204 -15.43 33.29 -15.56
N PRO A 205 -15.71 34.05 -14.49
CA PRO A 205 -14.70 34.90 -13.86
C PRO A 205 -13.60 34.05 -13.21
N GLY A 206 -12.34 34.47 -13.31
CA GLY A 206 -11.20 33.71 -12.82
C GLY A 206 -10.87 32.51 -13.71
N GLU A 207 -10.27 31.48 -13.15
CA GLU A 207 -9.87 30.24 -13.86
C GLU A 207 -10.73 29.08 -13.40
N LEU A 208 -11.75 28.74 -14.19
CA LEU A 208 -12.62 27.58 -13.92
C LEU A 208 -12.27 26.46 -14.87
N THR A 209 -11.95 25.28 -14.33
CA THR A 209 -11.79 24.05 -15.11
C THR A 209 -12.82 23.01 -14.67
N LEU A 210 -13.61 22.51 -15.62
CA LEU A 210 -14.52 21.40 -15.42
C LEU A 210 -13.83 20.10 -15.87
N ILE A 211 -13.85 19.08 -15.02
CA ILE A 211 -13.28 17.76 -15.32
C ILE A 211 -14.41 16.74 -15.25
N THR A 212 -14.60 16.01 -16.33
CA THR A 212 -15.53 14.88 -16.38
C THR A 212 -14.78 13.62 -16.76
N GLY A 213 -15.16 12.50 -16.21
CA GLY A 213 -14.46 11.26 -16.48
C GLY A 213 -15.28 10.02 -16.22
N LEU A 214 -14.77 8.93 -16.79
CA LEU A 214 -15.26 7.58 -16.61
C LEU A 214 -14.07 6.66 -16.36
N ASP A 215 -14.10 5.92 -15.25
CA ASP A 215 -13.11 4.88 -14.94
C ASP A 215 -13.80 3.52 -15.01
N TYR A 216 -13.10 2.55 -15.59
CA TYR A 216 -13.53 1.15 -15.69
C TYR A 216 -12.39 0.21 -15.32
N ASP A 217 -12.67 -0.75 -14.43
CA ASP A 217 -11.73 -1.78 -14.02
C ASP A 217 -12.42 -3.15 -13.97
N ARG A 218 -11.70 -4.19 -14.40
CA ARG A 218 -12.14 -5.57 -14.28
C ARG A 218 -10.98 -6.47 -13.89
N SER A 219 -11.19 -7.33 -12.89
CA SER A 219 -10.30 -8.43 -12.56
C SER A 219 -11.09 -9.75 -12.51
N GLN A 220 -10.45 -10.82 -12.93
CA GLN A 220 -10.99 -12.17 -12.89
C GLN A 220 -9.91 -13.12 -12.37
N ASP A 221 -10.21 -13.82 -11.28
CA ASP A 221 -9.37 -14.83 -10.66
C ASP A 221 -9.91 -16.22 -10.98
N ASP A 222 -9.11 -17.05 -11.61
CA ASP A 222 -9.28 -18.50 -11.64
C ASP A 222 -8.63 -19.03 -10.36
N ARG A 223 -9.45 -19.36 -9.36
CA ARG A 223 -9.02 -19.57 -7.98
C ARG A 223 -9.27 -20.98 -7.51
N GLN A 224 -8.22 -21.64 -7.01
CA GLN A 224 -8.29 -22.96 -6.38
C GLN A 224 -7.81 -22.90 -4.93
N GLY A 225 -8.43 -23.77 -4.12
CA GLY A 225 -8.03 -24.06 -2.75
C GLY A 225 -7.76 -25.56 -2.58
N TYR A 226 -6.64 -25.87 -1.93
CA TYR A 226 -6.23 -27.25 -1.72
C TYR A 226 -5.90 -27.48 -0.24
N SER A 227 -5.97 -28.74 0.18
CA SER A 227 -5.33 -29.17 1.41
C SER A 227 -3.81 -28.91 1.32
N ASN A 228 -3.17 -28.55 2.44
CA ASN A 228 -1.72 -28.44 2.53
C ASN A 228 -1.03 -29.73 3.00
N THR A 229 -1.74 -30.87 2.93
CA THR A 229 -1.27 -32.19 3.37
C THR A 229 -1.62 -33.24 2.33
N LEU A 230 -0.65 -34.08 1.94
CA LEU A 230 -0.82 -35.22 1.05
C LEU A 230 -0.10 -36.43 1.65
N ASP A 231 -0.80 -37.55 1.82
CA ASP A 231 -0.27 -38.81 2.36
C ASP A 231 0.49 -38.63 3.70
N GLY A 232 -0.03 -37.74 4.56
CA GLY A 232 0.58 -37.40 5.85
C GLY A 232 1.77 -36.47 5.79
N VAL A 233 2.19 -36.00 4.61
CA VAL A 233 3.24 -35.00 4.43
C VAL A 233 2.61 -33.63 4.42
N HIS A 234 3.03 -32.75 5.34
CA HIS A 234 2.57 -31.37 5.40
C HIS A 234 3.38 -30.43 4.50
N GLY A 235 2.82 -29.26 4.18
CA GLY A 235 3.48 -28.22 3.36
C GLY A 235 3.56 -28.54 1.87
N VAL A 236 2.73 -29.48 1.41
CA VAL A 236 2.58 -29.89 0.01
C VAL A 236 1.16 -29.63 -0.48
N LYS A 237 0.98 -29.50 -1.80
CA LYS A 237 -0.31 -29.32 -2.44
C LYS A 237 -1.06 -30.66 -2.46
N GLY A 238 -2.11 -30.78 -1.66
CA GLY A 238 -2.93 -31.97 -1.51
C GLY A 238 -4.19 -31.94 -2.37
N ALA A 239 -5.30 -32.52 -1.86
CA ALA A 239 -6.56 -32.63 -2.58
C ALA A 239 -7.20 -31.23 -2.83
N LEU A 240 -7.85 -31.07 -3.99
CA LEU A 240 -8.67 -29.93 -4.33
C LEU A 240 -9.90 -29.88 -3.42
N GLY A 241 -10.22 -28.72 -2.87
CA GLY A 241 -11.37 -28.48 -2.00
C GLY A 241 -12.08 -27.15 -2.27
N ARG A 242 -11.63 -26.38 -3.26
CA ARG A 242 -12.28 -25.18 -3.78
C ARG A 242 -11.84 -24.94 -5.21
N ASP A 243 -12.76 -24.58 -6.09
CA ASP A 243 -12.51 -24.22 -7.50
C ASP A 243 -13.59 -23.24 -7.95
N GLU A 244 -13.19 -22.00 -8.29
CA GLU A 244 -14.12 -20.93 -8.60
C GLU A 244 -13.52 -19.88 -9.51
N ILE A 245 -14.38 -19.15 -10.20
CA ILE A 245 -14.03 -17.94 -10.94
C ILE A 245 -14.59 -16.73 -10.21
N ASP A 246 -13.71 -15.93 -9.63
CA ASP A 246 -14.06 -14.68 -8.93
C ASP A 246 -13.88 -13.48 -9.87
N THR A 247 -14.94 -12.73 -10.14
CA THR A 247 -14.88 -11.54 -10.99
C THR A 247 -15.26 -10.30 -10.21
N ALA A 248 -14.45 -9.25 -10.29
CA ALA A 248 -14.77 -7.91 -9.80
C ALA A 248 -14.77 -6.93 -10.97
N THR A 249 -15.84 -6.14 -11.09
CA THR A 249 -15.98 -5.13 -12.15
C THR A 249 -16.44 -3.82 -11.55
N SER A 250 -15.73 -2.71 -11.84
CA SER A 250 -16.16 -1.36 -11.46
C SER A 250 -16.41 -0.46 -12.65
N LEU A 251 -17.35 0.47 -12.49
CA LEU A 251 -17.66 1.52 -13.44
C LEU A 251 -18.02 2.79 -12.68
N ASP A 252 -17.18 3.80 -12.81
CA ASP A 252 -17.18 4.97 -11.95
C ASP A 252 -17.16 6.28 -12.74
N PRO A 253 -18.31 6.83 -13.18
CA PRO A 253 -18.38 8.17 -13.72
C PRO A 253 -18.19 9.23 -12.63
N PHE A 254 -17.57 10.36 -12.99
CA PHE A 254 -17.38 11.48 -12.08
C PHE A 254 -17.39 12.83 -12.81
N VAL A 255 -17.64 13.89 -12.03
CA VAL A 255 -17.51 15.29 -12.41
C VAL A 255 -16.82 16.05 -11.28
N GLN A 256 -15.92 16.97 -11.65
CA GLN A 256 -15.21 17.83 -10.71
C GLN A 256 -15.07 19.23 -11.31
N ALA A 257 -15.20 20.26 -10.50
CA ALA A 257 -14.90 21.63 -10.82
C ALA A 257 -13.75 22.12 -9.94
N ASN A 258 -12.75 22.74 -10.58
CA ASN A 258 -11.65 23.45 -9.93
C ASN A 258 -11.76 24.91 -10.34
N TRP A 259 -11.91 25.81 -9.38
CA TRP A 259 -12.14 27.23 -9.63
C TRP A 259 -11.20 28.10 -8.81
N LEU A 260 -10.32 28.83 -9.51
CA LEU A 260 -9.46 29.85 -8.93
C LEU A 260 -10.12 31.23 -9.17
N LEU A 261 -10.55 31.89 -8.08
CA LEU A 261 -11.27 33.16 -8.12
C LEU A 261 -10.62 34.15 -7.14
N GLY A 262 -9.71 34.98 -7.66
CA GLY A 262 -8.90 35.87 -6.83
C GLY A 262 -8.09 35.04 -5.83
N ASP A 263 -8.23 35.34 -4.54
CA ASP A 263 -7.53 34.63 -3.45
C ASP A 263 -8.19 33.30 -3.04
N TRP A 264 -9.32 32.95 -3.67
CA TRP A 264 -10.06 31.72 -3.40
C TRP A 264 -9.71 30.61 -4.37
N THR A 265 -9.48 29.40 -3.85
CA THR A 265 -9.46 28.16 -4.63
C THR A 265 -10.60 27.27 -4.15
N LEU A 266 -11.55 26.99 -5.05
CA LEU A 266 -12.72 26.18 -4.78
C LEU A 266 -12.62 24.87 -5.57
N GLN A 267 -12.89 23.75 -4.91
CA GLN A 267 -12.98 22.46 -5.55
C GLN A 267 -14.27 21.77 -5.12
N ALA A 268 -15.02 21.25 -6.06
CA ALA A 268 -16.21 20.46 -5.79
C ALA A 268 -16.27 19.29 -6.76
N GLY A 269 -16.68 18.13 -6.28
CA GLY A 269 -16.76 16.94 -7.11
C GLY A 269 -17.82 15.95 -6.64
N MET A 270 -18.27 15.12 -7.57
CA MET A 270 -19.16 14.00 -7.34
C MET A 270 -18.69 12.82 -8.14
N ARG A 271 -18.56 11.65 -7.50
CA ARG A 271 -18.31 10.36 -8.16
C ARG A 271 -19.45 9.40 -7.83
N HIS A 272 -19.93 8.69 -8.85
CA HIS A 272 -20.76 7.52 -8.66
C HIS A 272 -19.88 6.28 -8.78
N SER A 273 -19.74 5.52 -7.70
CA SER A 273 -18.98 4.26 -7.73
C SER A 273 -19.94 3.08 -7.77
N SER A 274 -19.68 2.14 -8.69
CA SER A 274 -20.42 0.89 -8.82
C SER A 274 -19.43 -0.26 -8.92
N MET A 275 -19.41 -1.15 -7.93
CA MET A 275 -18.58 -2.35 -7.88
C MET A 275 -19.46 -3.58 -7.86
N LYS A 276 -19.32 -4.46 -8.83
CA LYS A 276 -19.97 -5.76 -8.91
C LYS A 276 -18.95 -6.86 -8.65
N MET A 277 -19.27 -7.78 -7.76
CA MET A 277 -18.54 -9.02 -7.50
C MET A 277 -19.42 -10.19 -7.89
N ASP A 278 -18.87 -11.09 -8.71
CA ASP A 278 -19.50 -12.35 -9.13
C ASP A 278 -18.56 -13.50 -8.76
N VAL A 279 -19.13 -14.58 -8.23
CA VAL A 279 -18.44 -15.84 -7.96
C VAL A 279 -19.17 -16.95 -8.70
N ASP A 280 -18.45 -17.74 -9.49
CA ASP A 280 -18.94 -18.92 -10.18
C ASP A 280 -18.19 -20.13 -9.62
N ASP A 281 -18.89 -20.93 -8.81
CA ASP A 281 -18.34 -22.08 -8.09
C ASP A 281 -18.40 -23.33 -8.96
N HIS A 282 -17.25 -23.95 -9.18
CA HIS A 282 -17.07 -25.18 -9.94
C HIS A 282 -16.86 -26.42 -9.04
N PHE A 283 -16.61 -26.21 -7.73
CA PHE A 283 -16.44 -27.29 -6.75
C PHE A 283 -17.76 -27.55 -6.00
N THR A 284 -18.76 -28.00 -6.72
CA THR A 284 -20.14 -28.14 -6.20
C THR A 284 -20.41 -29.37 -5.34
N SER A 285 -19.41 -30.21 -5.06
CA SER A 285 -19.57 -31.43 -4.23
C SER A 285 -19.87 -31.14 -2.74
N ASP A 286 -19.57 -29.95 -2.26
CA ASP A 286 -19.85 -29.49 -0.89
C ASP A 286 -20.97 -28.44 -0.80
N GLY A 287 -21.65 -28.19 -1.92
CA GLY A 287 -22.69 -27.18 -2.11
C GLY A 287 -22.39 -26.30 -3.32
N ASN A 288 -23.27 -25.38 -3.65
CA ASN A 288 -23.04 -24.36 -4.67
C ASN A 288 -22.91 -23.00 -3.98
N ASP A 289 -21.70 -22.47 -3.94
CA ASP A 289 -21.35 -21.18 -3.32
C ASP A 289 -21.36 -20.01 -4.33
N SER A 290 -21.87 -20.22 -5.56
CA SER A 290 -22.01 -19.17 -6.58
C SER A 290 -22.90 -18.04 -6.12
N GLY A 291 -22.58 -16.83 -6.51
CA GLY A 291 -23.37 -15.67 -6.14
C GLY A 291 -22.84 -14.37 -6.74
N SER A 292 -23.57 -13.29 -6.49
CA SER A 292 -23.25 -11.97 -6.99
C SER A 292 -23.66 -10.90 -6.00
N LYS A 293 -22.86 -9.84 -5.90
CA LYS A 293 -23.13 -8.67 -5.07
C LYS A 293 -22.73 -7.40 -5.79
N THR A 294 -23.59 -6.40 -5.76
CA THR A 294 -23.28 -5.06 -6.28
C THR A 294 -23.31 -4.04 -5.15
N TYR A 295 -22.29 -3.22 -5.08
CA TYR A 295 -22.16 -2.09 -4.16
C TYR A 295 -22.14 -0.80 -4.97
N GLN A 296 -22.96 0.18 -4.53
CA GLN A 296 -23.04 1.47 -5.24
C GLN A 296 -23.08 2.62 -4.22
N LYS A 297 -22.41 3.73 -4.55
CA LYS A 297 -22.41 4.92 -3.71
C LYS A 297 -22.07 6.17 -4.50
N ASN A 298 -22.73 7.28 -4.13
CA ASN A 298 -22.34 8.63 -4.53
C ASN A 298 -21.45 9.25 -3.46
N THR A 299 -20.28 9.72 -3.87
CA THR A 299 -19.26 10.30 -2.98
C THR A 299 -18.97 11.75 -3.38
N PRO A 300 -19.71 12.73 -2.80
CA PRO A 300 -19.43 14.14 -2.97
C PRO A 300 -18.19 14.55 -2.18
N SER A 301 -17.46 15.55 -2.70
CA SER A 301 -16.38 16.23 -2.01
C SER A 301 -16.39 17.72 -2.31
N VAL A 302 -15.99 18.54 -1.34
CA VAL A 302 -15.82 19.98 -1.49
C VAL A 302 -14.59 20.42 -0.71
N SER A 303 -13.83 21.35 -1.25
CA SER A 303 -12.72 22.00 -0.58
C SER A 303 -12.73 23.50 -0.93
N VAL A 304 -12.47 24.32 0.07
CA VAL A 304 -12.33 25.77 -0.06
C VAL A 304 -11.01 26.16 0.57
N MET A 305 -10.16 26.84 -0.19
CA MET A 305 -8.90 27.39 0.29
C MET A 305 -8.88 28.87 0.03
N TYR A 306 -8.38 29.64 1.00
CA TYR A 306 -8.19 31.08 0.91
C TYR A 306 -6.72 31.45 1.12
N ALA A 307 -6.17 32.25 0.23
CA ALA A 307 -4.84 32.82 0.35
C ALA A 307 -4.89 34.12 1.17
N PHE A 308 -4.53 34.05 2.45
CA PHE A 308 -4.43 35.23 3.32
C PHE A 308 -3.28 36.13 2.88
N THR A 309 -2.22 35.51 2.41
CA THR A 309 -1.07 36.12 1.75
C THR A 309 -0.57 35.11 0.69
N PRO A 310 0.35 35.51 -0.22
CA PRO A 310 0.97 34.55 -1.15
C PRO A 310 1.64 33.35 -0.47
N ASP A 311 2.04 33.52 0.79
CA ASP A 311 2.79 32.53 1.57
C ASP A 311 1.94 31.84 2.67
N LEU A 312 0.68 32.23 2.88
CA LEU A 312 -0.18 31.65 3.92
C LEU A 312 -1.57 31.36 3.38
N HIS A 313 -1.92 30.08 3.36
CA HIS A 313 -3.20 29.60 2.90
C HIS A 313 -3.90 28.81 3.99
N GLY A 314 -5.19 29.04 4.18
CA GLY A 314 -6.05 28.23 5.04
C GLY A 314 -7.08 27.51 4.22
N TYR A 315 -7.43 26.29 4.59
CA TYR A 315 -8.44 25.51 3.87
C TYR A 315 -9.36 24.73 4.80
N VAL A 316 -10.54 24.44 4.26
CA VAL A 316 -11.52 23.51 4.82
C VAL A 316 -11.90 22.53 3.71
N SER A 317 -11.90 21.24 4.01
CA SER A 317 -12.40 20.22 3.10
C SER A 317 -13.39 19.29 3.79
N ALA A 318 -14.40 18.87 3.05
CA ALA A 318 -15.38 17.90 3.50
C ALA A 318 -15.70 16.93 2.37
N GLY A 319 -15.92 15.66 2.72
CA GLY A 319 -16.22 14.63 1.72
C GLY A 319 -16.83 13.37 2.31
N LYS A 320 -17.32 12.52 1.41
CA LYS A 320 -17.73 11.15 1.73
C LYS A 320 -16.77 10.19 1.06
N GLY A 321 -16.37 9.15 1.79
CA GLY A 321 -15.64 8.01 1.29
C GLY A 321 -16.52 6.78 1.20
N PHE A 322 -16.13 5.84 0.35
CA PHE A 322 -16.79 4.57 0.14
C PHE A 322 -15.73 3.50 -0.10
N GLU A 323 -15.80 2.42 0.66
CA GLU A 323 -14.86 1.31 0.55
C GLU A 323 -15.63 0.00 0.49
N THR A 324 -15.50 -0.72 -0.62
CA THR A 324 -16.09 -2.05 -0.79
C THR A 324 -15.18 -3.10 -0.18
N PRO A 325 -15.72 -4.21 0.33
CA PRO A 325 -14.90 -5.38 0.61
C PRO A 325 -14.11 -5.77 -0.66
N THR A 326 -12.87 -6.17 -0.48
CA THR A 326 -12.06 -6.74 -1.56
C THR A 326 -12.43 -8.21 -1.78
N GLN A 327 -12.03 -8.78 -2.92
CA GLN A 327 -12.15 -10.22 -3.15
C GLN A 327 -11.43 -11.03 -2.05
N ALA A 328 -10.28 -10.59 -1.58
CA ALA A 328 -9.53 -11.27 -0.53
C ALA A 328 -10.24 -11.21 0.84
N GLU A 329 -10.87 -10.09 1.21
CA GLU A 329 -11.64 -9.95 2.45
C GLU A 329 -12.94 -10.75 2.41
N SER A 330 -13.56 -10.85 1.25
CA SER A 330 -14.77 -11.63 1.04
C SER A 330 -14.54 -13.11 0.79
N ALA A 331 -13.29 -13.53 0.53
CA ALA A 331 -12.93 -14.86 0.10
C ALA A 331 -13.32 -15.98 1.09
N TYR A 332 -13.50 -15.62 2.37
CA TYR A 332 -13.81 -16.57 3.42
C TYR A 332 -14.89 -16.03 4.35
N SER A 333 -15.81 -16.91 4.76
CA SER A 333 -16.82 -16.65 5.76
C SER A 333 -16.56 -17.49 7.02
N SER A 334 -16.95 -16.99 8.17
CA SER A 334 -17.00 -17.80 9.41
C SER A 334 -18.26 -18.65 9.52
N THR A 335 -19.26 -18.39 8.67
CA THR A 335 -20.61 -19.01 8.75
C THR A 335 -21.00 -19.82 7.53
N SER A 336 -20.27 -19.68 6.40
CA SER A 336 -20.50 -20.41 5.17
C SER A 336 -19.19 -20.96 4.59
N ASN A 337 -19.33 -21.85 3.62
CA ASN A 337 -18.19 -22.52 3.00
C ASN A 337 -17.48 -21.67 1.94
N GLY A 338 -18.17 -20.67 1.38
CA GLY A 338 -17.73 -19.90 0.25
C GLY A 338 -17.48 -18.43 0.56
N PHE A 339 -17.73 -17.62 -0.44
CA PHE A 339 -17.54 -16.19 -0.45
C PHE A 339 -18.50 -15.48 0.52
N ASN A 340 -18.00 -14.48 1.24
CA ASN A 340 -18.79 -13.75 2.24
C ASN A 340 -19.58 -12.60 1.61
N PHE A 341 -20.72 -12.88 1.01
CA PHE A 341 -21.62 -11.89 0.44
C PHE A 341 -22.36 -11.05 1.50
N ALA A 342 -22.27 -11.39 2.79
CA ALA A 342 -22.91 -10.64 3.87
C ALA A 342 -22.15 -9.35 4.21
N LEU A 343 -20.89 -9.23 3.82
CA LEU A 343 -20.11 -8.01 4.05
C LEU A 343 -20.77 -6.82 3.36
N LYS A 344 -20.81 -5.71 4.09
CA LYS A 344 -21.30 -4.42 3.62
C LYS A 344 -20.10 -3.53 3.27
N PRO A 345 -20.25 -2.58 2.35
CA PRO A 345 -19.25 -1.56 2.14
C PRO A 345 -19.21 -0.59 3.33
N SER A 346 -18.04 -0.16 3.71
CA SER A 346 -17.91 0.93 4.68
C SER A 346 -18.12 2.29 4.01
N THR A 347 -18.69 3.22 4.74
CA THR A 347 -18.90 4.59 4.27
C THR A 347 -18.38 5.59 5.29
N SER A 348 -17.54 6.52 4.85
CA SER A 348 -16.97 7.53 5.72
C SER A 348 -17.49 8.94 5.41
N LYS A 349 -17.46 9.79 6.42
CA LYS A 349 -17.62 11.25 6.34
C LYS A 349 -16.36 11.84 6.93
N GLN A 350 -15.73 12.73 6.18
CA GLN A 350 -14.51 13.40 6.59
C GLN A 350 -14.66 14.90 6.59
N LEU A 351 -14.05 15.54 7.57
CA LEU A 351 -13.89 16.98 7.69
C LEU A 351 -12.45 17.28 8.08
N GLU A 352 -11.84 18.22 7.37
CA GLU A 352 -10.48 18.64 7.63
C GLU A 352 -10.38 20.17 7.53
N VAL A 353 -9.62 20.75 8.45
CA VAL A 353 -9.26 22.18 8.45
C VAL A 353 -7.74 22.25 8.54
N GLY A 354 -7.12 23.00 7.66
CA GLY A 354 -5.67 23.07 7.63
C GLY A 354 -5.10 24.39 7.19
N LEU A 355 -3.79 24.51 7.40
CA LEU A 355 -2.96 25.64 7.00
C LEU A 355 -1.77 25.12 6.17
N LYS A 356 -1.42 25.88 5.14
CA LYS A 356 -0.19 25.70 4.36
C LYS A 356 0.55 27.03 4.40
N ALA A 357 1.77 27.02 4.89
CA ALA A 357 2.57 28.24 5.04
C ALA A 357 3.95 28.05 4.44
N LYS A 358 4.45 29.10 3.78
CA LYS A 358 5.85 29.27 3.43
C LYS A 358 6.43 30.32 4.38
N LEU A 359 7.34 29.91 5.26
CA LEU A 359 7.96 30.77 6.25
C LEU A 359 9.33 31.22 5.73
N GLY A 360 9.42 32.48 5.32
CA GLY A 360 10.58 32.95 4.58
C GLY A 360 10.70 32.28 3.21
N GLN A 361 11.93 32.13 2.70
CA GLN A 361 12.15 31.53 1.37
C GLN A 361 12.25 29.98 1.42
N ASP A 362 12.62 29.41 2.57
CA ASP A 362 13.23 28.10 2.67
C ASP A 362 12.48 27.13 3.60
N THR A 363 11.36 27.56 4.20
CA THR A 363 10.60 26.70 5.12
C THR A 363 9.15 26.54 4.66
N ARG A 364 8.70 25.29 4.50
CA ARG A 364 7.30 24.90 4.26
C ARG A 364 6.73 24.26 5.50
N LEU A 365 5.55 24.71 5.91
CA LEU A 365 4.79 24.18 7.02
C LEU A 365 3.40 23.81 6.55
N ASN A 366 2.97 22.58 6.86
CA ASN A 366 1.60 22.12 6.69
C ASN A 366 1.07 21.66 8.04
N ALA A 367 -0.13 22.10 8.42
CA ALA A 367 -0.80 21.65 9.63
C ALA A 367 -2.26 21.38 9.33
N ALA A 368 -2.82 20.28 9.87
CA ALA A 368 -4.21 19.92 9.68
C ALA A 368 -4.83 19.33 10.95
N LEU A 369 -6.09 19.63 11.18
CA LEU A 369 -6.99 18.98 12.12
C LEU A 369 -8.05 18.25 11.31
N PHE A 370 -8.27 16.97 11.61
CA PHE A 370 -9.25 16.17 10.87
C PHE A 370 -10.13 15.32 11.78
N GLN A 371 -11.32 15.01 11.26
CA GLN A 371 -12.22 14.02 11.83
C GLN A 371 -12.82 13.17 10.71
N ILE A 372 -12.81 11.85 10.91
CA ILE A 372 -13.42 10.87 10.02
C ILE A 372 -14.32 9.97 10.85
N THR A 373 -15.58 9.87 10.45
CA THR A 373 -16.56 8.93 11.02
C THR A 373 -16.87 7.89 9.95
N THR A 374 -16.75 6.61 10.27
CA THR A 374 -17.03 5.51 9.33
C THR A 374 -18.16 4.65 9.87
N ASP A 375 -19.16 4.41 9.04
CA ASP A 375 -20.24 3.46 9.28
C ASP A 375 -19.90 2.12 8.61
N ASP A 376 -20.27 0.98 9.22
CA ASP A 376 -20.02 -0.39 8.75
C ASP A 376 -18.53 -0.66 8.47
N GLU A 377 -17.62 -0.19 9.31
CA GLU A 377 -16.16 -0.42 9.20
C GLU A 377 -15.84 -1.91 9.01
N LEU A 378 -15.01 -2.23 8.02
CA LEU A 378 -14.50 -3.59 7.82
C LEU A 378 -13.39 -3.87 8.82
N VAL A 379 -13.56 -4.89 9.64
CA VAL A 379 -12.58 -5.26 10.68
C VAL A 379 -12.26 -6.75 10.61
N VAL A 380 -11.05 -7.09 11.06
CA VAL A 380 -10.66 -8.50 11.19
C VAL A 380 -11.56 -9.17 12.22
N GLN A 381 -12.30 -10.19 11.78
CA GLN A 381 -13.07 -11.04 12.68
C GLN A 381 -12.17 -12.02 13.41
N GLN A 382 -11.35 -12.73 12.65
CA GLN A 382 -10.37 -13.69 13.16
C GLN A 382 -9.25 -13.90 12.16
N SER A 383 -8.02 -14.01 12.65
CA SER A 383 -6.87 -14.45 11.89
C SER A 383 -6.31 -15.74 12.52
N SER A 384 -6.13 -16.79 11.73
CA SER A 384 -5.62 -18.07 12.23
C SER A 384 -4.96 -18.85 11.10
N GLY A 385 -3.76 -19.38 11.35
CA GLY A 385 -3.03 -20.19 10.38
C GLY A 385 -2.59 -19.46 9.11
N GLY A 386 -2.59 -18.12 9.12
CA GLY A 386 -2.34 -17.29 7.94
C GLY A 386 -3.60 -16.95 7.12
N ARG A 387 -4.78 -17.33 7.60
CA ARG A 387 -6.08 -17.04 7.01
C ARG A 387 -6.85 -16.05 7.88
N THR A 388 -7.41 -15.02 7.26
CA THR A 388 -8.18 -13.98 7.93
C THR A 388 -9.61 -13.97 7.43
N THR A 389 -10.58 -13.85 8.33
CA THR A 389 -11.99 -13.57 8.05
C THR A 389 -12.33 -12.15 8.52
N TYR A 390 -13.33 -11.55 7.90
CA TYR A 390 -13.73 -10.17 8.15
C TYR A 390 -15.21 -10.08 8.51
N GLN A 391 -15.56 -9.02 9.21
CA GLN A 391 -16.93 -8.61 9.49
C GLN A 391 -17.04 -7.07 9.48
N ASN A 392 -18.26 -6.56 9.46
CA ASN A 392 -18.49 -5.15 9.68
C ASN A 392 -18.60 -4.89 11.19
N ALA A 393 -17.81 -3.96 11.70
CA ALA A 393 -18.08 -3.29 12.98
C ALA A 393 -19.22 -2.28 12.80
N GLY A 394 -19.74 -1.74 13.86
CA GLY A 394 -20.74 -0.65 13.79
C GLY A 394 -20.10 0.64 13.24
N LYS A 395 -19.78 1.55 14.16
CA LYS A 395 -19.16 2.85 13.82
C LYS A 395 -17.75 2.96 14.35
N THR A 396 -16.92 3.68 13.61
CA THR A 396 -15.58 4.09 14.07
C THR A 396 -15.40 5.60 13.96
N LEU A 397 -14.55 6.15 14.80
CA LEU A 397 -14.20 7.56 14.82
C LEU A 397 -12.67 7.69 14.79
N ARG A 398 -12.19 8.47 13.84
CA ARG A 398 -10.80 8.92 13.75
C ARG A 398 -10.77 10.42 13.84
N ARG A 399 -9.97 10.96 14.76
CA ARG A 399 -9.70 12.40 14.84
C ARG A 399 -8.26 12.63 15.19
N GLY A 400 -7.67 13.65 14.62
CA GLY A 400 -6.26 13.86 14.82
C GLY A 400 -5.77 15.23 14.37
N PHE A 401 -4.47 15.37 14.59
CA PHE A 401 -3.67 16.51 14.20
C PHE A 401 -2.44 16.01 13.44
N GLU A 402 -2.13 16.68 12.34
CA GLU A 402 -0.95 16.42 11.54
C GLU A 402 -0.14 17.70 11.38
N LEU A 403 1.18 17.55 11.41
CA LEU A 403 2.15 18.63 11.20
C LEU A 403 3.28 18.10 10.32
N GLY A 404 3.53 18.76 9.21
CA GLY A 404 4.68 18.56 8.34
C GLY A 404 5.50 19.82 8.23
N LEU A 405 6.82 19.71 8.39
CA LEU A 405 7.76 20.82 8.21
C LEU A 405 8.94 20.34 7.38
N GLU A 406 9.27 21.13 6.35
CA GLU A 406 10.48 21.00 5.55
C GLU A 406 11.20 22.33 5.54
N SER A 407 12.48 22.35 5.90
CA SER A 407 13.25 23.59 6.01
C SER A 407 14.67 23.42 5.54
N GLN A 408 15.12 24.34 4.70
CA GLN A 408 16.54 24.57 4.42
C GLN A 408 17.06 25.55 5.47
N LEU A 409 17.73 25.04 6.50
CA LEU A 409 18.23 25.85 7.63
C LEU A 409 19.43 26.72 7.25
N SER A 410 20.21 26.24 6.27
CA SER A 410 21.34 26.95 5.66
C SER A 410 21.68 26.29 4.33
N GLU A 411 22.66 26.80 3.59
CA GLU A 411 23.15 26.17 2.34
C GLU A 411 23.53 24.70 2.51
N GLN A 412 23.96 24.30 3.70
CA GLN A 412 24.43 22.94 3.98
C GLN A 412 23.47 22.10 4.80
N TRP A 413 22.52 22.68 5.52
CA TRP A 413 21.67 21.99 6.46
C TRP A 413 20.20 22.06 6.05
N SER A 414 19.54 20.91 6.01
CA SER A 414 18.09 20.82 5.84
C SER A 414 17.47 19.87 6.85
N THR A 415 16.20 20.08 7.17
CA THR A 415 15.45 19.25 8.10
C THR A 415 14.06 18.96 7.58
N THR A 416 13.58 17.76 7.89
CA THR A 416 12.20 17.33 7.65
C THR A 416 11.62 16.81 8.97
N LEU A 417 10.39 17.22 9.29
CA LEU A 417 9.65 16.75 10.45
C LEU A 417 8.23 16.40 10.02
N ALA A 418 7.76 15.22 10.42
CA ALA A 418 6.38 14.79 10.27
C ALA A 418 5.86 14.25 11.60
N TYR A 419 4.79 14.86 12.11
CA TYR A 419 4.15 14.48 13.36
C TYR A 419 2.67 14.21 13.13
N THR A 420 2.19 13.08 13.64
CA THR A 420 0.76 12.76 13.65
C THR A 420 0.33 12.36 15.05
N ARG A 421 -0.76 12.95 15.52
CA ARG A 421 -1.50 12.50 16.69
C ARG A 421 -2.88 12.07 16.24
N LEU A 422 -3.21 10.78 16.44
CA LEU A 422 -4.44 10.16 15.98
C LEU A 422 -5.14 9.44 17.14
N GLN A 423 -6.40 9.72 17.35
CA GLN A 423 -7.30 8.90 18.14
C GLN A 423 -8.23 8.15 17.17
N ALA A 424 -8.06 6.82 17.09
CA ALA A 424 -8.87 5.93 16.27
C ALA A 424 -9.56 4.93 17.20
N THR A 425 -10.90 5.01 17.31
CA THR A 425 -11.68 4.23 18.28
C THR A 425 -12.97 3.72 17.65
N TYR A 426 -13.51 2.65 18.22
CA TYR A 426 -14.90 2.25 17.98
C TYR A 426 -15.85 3.29 18.57
N ASP A 427 -16.89 3.66 17.81
CA ASP A 427 -17.92 4.64 18.22
C ASP A 427 -19.28 3.98 18.49
N SER A 428 -19.33 2.66 18.47
CA SER A 428 -20.48 1.85 18.87
C SER A 428 -20.01 0.53 19.45
N ASP A 429 -20.83 -0.04 20.34
CA ASP A 429 -20.63 -1.40 20.83
C ASP A 429 -20.94 -2.42 19.71
N PHE A 430 -20.21 -3.52 19.67
CA PHE A 430 -20.49 -4.66 18.79
C PHE A 430 -19.89 -5.95 19.36
N THR A 431 -20.15 -7.06 18.68
CA THR A 431 -19.60 -8.36 19.07
C THR A 431 -18.63 -8.86 17.99
N ASN A 432 -17.45 -9.30 18.39
CA ASN A 432 -16.48 -9.93 17.51
C ASN A 432 -16.04 -11.29 18.05
N SER A 433 -16.25 -12.37 17.26
CA SER A 433 -15.92 -13.76 17.63
C SER A 433 -16.43 -14.13 19.03
N GLY A 434 -17.67 -13.72 19.36
CA GLY A 434 -18.32 -13.99 20.65
C GLY A 434 -17.87 -13.11 21.81
N LYS A 435 -16.99 -12.15 21.59
CA LYS A 435 -16.53 -11.16 22.60
C LYS A 435 -17.23 -9.83 22.39
N ALA A 436 -17.67 -9.19 23.49
CA ALA A 436 -18.18 -7.83 23.45
C ALA A 436 -17.03 -6.85 23.24
N ILE A 437 -17.21 -5.92 22.32
CA ILE A 437 -16.28 -4.82 22.02
C ILE A 437 -16.99 -3.53 22.40
N ASP A 438 -16.41 -2.81 23.33
CA ASP A 438 -17.01 -1.61 23.87
C ASP A 438 -16.68 -0.38 23.02
N LYS A 439 -17.64 0.52 22.90
CA LYS A 439 -17.39 1.87 22.41
C LYS A 439 -16.26 2.54 23.18
N GLY A 440 -15.33 3.17 22.45
CA GLY A 440 -14.15 3.81 23.02
C GLY A 440 -12.89 2.94 22.98
N ASN A 441 -12.99 1.64 22.74
CA ASN A 441 -11.83 0.80 22.48
C ASN A 441 -11.08 1.31 21.24
N TYR A 442 -9.75 1.27 21.31
CA TYR A 442 -8.90 1.67 20.19
C TYR A 442 -8.90 0.61 19.08
N LEU A 443 -8.90 1.07 17.85
CA LEU A 443 -8.70 0.20 16.69
C LEU A 443 -7.32 -0.44 16.77
N PRO A 444 -7.23 -1.77 16.64
CA PRO A 444 -5.94 -2.46 16.67
C PRO A 444 -5.11 -2.14 15.40
N GLY A 445 -3.80 -2.30 15.48
CA GLY A 445 -2.89 -2.03 14.38
C GLY A 445 -2.55 -0.54 14.18
N VAL A 446 -3.22 0.38 14.89
CA VAL A 446 -3.10 1.83 14.70
C VAL A 446 -2.35 2.50 15.85
N PRO A 447 -1.18 3.13 15.61
CA PRO A 447 -0.49 3.92 16.62
C PRO A 447 -1.20 5.26 16.86
N GLN A 448 -1.22 5.72 18.11
CA GLN A 448 -1.82 7.03 18.44
C GLN A 448 -0.90 8.20 18.10
N THR A 449 0.41 7.97 18.07
CA THR A 449 1.39 9.00 17.79
C THR A 449 2.49 8.42 16.92
N THR A 450 2.83 9.14 15.86
CA THR A 450 4.02 8.91 15.05
C THR A 450 4.79 10.22 14.93
N LEU A 451 6.11 10.13 14.99
CA LEU A 451 7.01 11.24 14.73
C LEU A 451 8.16 10.74 13.87
N PHE A 452 8.41 11.44 12.80
CA PHE A 452 9.63 11.32 11.99
C PHE A 452 10.36 12.65 12.01
N ALA A 453 11.68 12.61 12.21
CA ALA A 453 12.53 13.77 12.09
C ALA A 453 13.82 13.37 11.38
N GLU A 454 14.24 14.20 10.43
CA GLU A 454 15.51 14.05 9.73
C GLU A 454 16.30 15.35 9.79
N LEU A 455 17.58 15.24 10.05
CA LEU A 455 18.56 16.33 9.89
C LEU A 455 19.57 15.89 8.85
N ASN A 456 19.62 16.59 7.73
CA ASN A 456 20.53 16.33 6.62
C ASN A 456 21.61 17.40 6.56
N TRP A 457 22.86 16.97 6.36
CA TRP A 457 24.02 17.81 6.22
C TRP A 457 24.75 17.51 4.91
N LYS A 458 24.92 18.54 4.10
CA LYS A 458 25.64 18.50 2.82
C LYS A 458 26.87 19.40 2.88
N PRO A 459 28.00 18.97 3.53
CA PRO A 459 29.19 19.81 3.71
C PRO A 459 29.91 20.13 2.40
N ARG A 460 29.70 19.31 1.37
CA ARG A 460 30.23 19.47 0.03
C ARG A 460 29.22 18.93 -1.00
N ASP A 461 29.33 19.33 -2.24
CA ASP A 461 28.43 18.89 -3.32
C ASP A 461 28.47 17.38 -3.58
N TRP A 462 29.59 16.75 -3.30
CA TRP A 462 29.82 15.32 -3.52
C TRP A 462 29.52 14.44 -2.30
N VAL A 463 29.13 15.01 -1.13
CA VAL A 463 28.78 14.24 0.06
C VAL A 463 27.57 14.80 0.77
N SER A 464 26.65 13.94 1.13
CA SER A 464 25.53 14.22 2.02
C SER A 464 25.44 13.16 3.11
N THR A 465 25.05 13.57 4.31
CA THR A 465 24.81 12.66 5.44
C THR A 465 23.56 13.08 6.19
N ALA A 466 22.80 12.12 6.72
CA ALA A 466 21.59 12.40 7.46
C ALA A 466 21.45 11.52 8.69
N PHE A 467 20.88 12.12 9.75
CA PHE A 467 20.36 11.41 10.91
C PHE A 467 18.84 11.44 10.88
N GLU A 468 18.24 10.27 11.09
CA GLU A 468 16.81 10.06 11.13
C GLU A 468 16.39 9.57 12.51
N GLY A 469 15.28 10.10 13.02
CA GLY A 469 14.61 9.61 14.22
C GLY A 469 13.17 9.25 13.92
N LEU A 470 12.75 8.05 14.30
CA LEU A 470 11.38 7.58 14.19
C LEU A 470 10.85 7.22 15.57
N TYR A 471 9.71 7.78 15.95
CA TYR A 471 8.94 7.39 17.13
C TYR A 471 7.58 6.86 16.72
N ARG A 472 7.16 5.76 17.35
CA ARG A 472 5.81 5.21 17.25
C ARG A 472 5.32 4.84 18.66
N SER A 473 4.10 5.26 19.00
CA SER A 473 3.47 4.88 20.25
C SER A 473 3.04 3.39 20.24
N LYS A 474 2.62 2.88 21.40
CA LYS A 474 2.08 1.52 21.51
C LYS A 474 0.93 1.28 20.54
N VAL A 475 0.77 0.00 20.15
CA VAL A 475 -0.27 -0.46 19.21
C VAL A 475 -1.04 -1.61 19.85
N TYR A 476 -2.36 -1.52 19.91
CA TYR A 476 -3.23 -2.62 20.32
C TYR A 476 -3.26 -3.71 19.24
N VAL A 477 -3.40 -4.96 19.66
CA VAL A 477 -3.26 -6.12 18.76
C VAL A 477 -4.60 -6.81 18.46
N GLU A 478 -5.67 -6.46 19.18
CA GLU A 478 -7.03 -6.98 18.97
C GLU A 478 -8.08 -6.00 19.54
N ASP A 479 -9.36 -6.19 19.18
CA ASP A 479 -10.43 -5.22 19.34
C ASP A 479 -10.85 -4.98 20.80
N THR A 480 -10.70 -5.99 21.70
CA THR A 480 -11.05 -5.82 23.13
C THR A 480 -10.05 -4.95 23.87
N ASN A 481 -8.88 -4.70 23.30
CA ASN A 481 -7.73 -4.02 23.91
C ASN A 481 -7.21 -4.67 25.22
N GLN A 482 -7.61 -5.92 25.49
CA GLN A 482 -7.22 -6.65 26.72
C GLN A 482 -5.91 -7.38 26.56
N GLN A 483 -5.55 -7.77 25.33
CA GLN A 483 -4.26 -8.40 25.08
C GLN A 483 -3.14 -7.38 25.18
N ARG A 484 -1.94 -7.88 25.51
CA ARG A 484 -0.77 -7.02 25.65
C ARG A 484 -0.51 -6.25 24.36
N ALA A 485 -0.57 -4.93 24.40
CA ALA A 485 -0.24 -4.08 23.25
C ALA A 485 1.25 -4.22 22.90
N ALA A 486 1.57 -4.12 21.61
CA ALA A 486 2.94 -3.95 21.16
C ALA A 486 3.48 -2.62 21.69
N PRO A 487 4.61 -2.62 22.43
CA PRO A 487 5.16 -1.41 23.03
C PRO A 487 5.55 -0.37 21.99
N GLY A 488 5.43 0.92 22.35
CA GLY A 488 6.01 2.00 21.57
C GLY A 488 7.54 1.96 21.55
N TYR A 489 8.12 2.55 20.52
CA TYR A 489 9.56 2.58 20.33
C TYR A 489 10.05 3.88 19.71
N SER A 490 11.35 4.15 19.88
CA SER A 490 12.11 5.11 19.08
C SER A 490 13.29 4.39 18.47
N VAL A 491 13.55 4.62 17.19
CA VAL A 491 14.73 4.14 16.47
C VAL A 491 15.41 5.31 15.78
N PHE A 492 16.73 5.23 15.69
CA PHE A 492 17.56 6.23 15.06
C PHE A 492 18.41 5.57 14.00
N ASN A 493 18.51 6.21 12.86
CA ASN A 493 19.24 5.74 11.69
C ASN A 493 20.23 6.81 11.24
N TRP A 494 21.26 6.37 10.56
CA TRP A 494 22.22 7.24 9.91
C TRP A 494 22.48 6.76 8.49
N ARG A 495 22.66 7.71 7.57
CA ARG A 495 23.08 7.42 6.20
C ARG A 495 24.08 8.45 5.71
N ALA A 496 24.95 8.02 4.80
CA ALA A 496 25.82 8.88 4.02
C ALA A 496 25.79 8.47 2.55
N ARG A 497 25.82 9.44 1.68
CA ARG A 497 25.91 9.27 0.23
C ARG A 497 27.05 10.11 -0.30
N PHE A 498 27.84 9.51 -1.19
CA PHE A 498 28.92 10.15 -1.91
C PHE A 498 28.61 10.08 -3.42
N GLU A 499 28.90 11.14 -4.14
CA GLU A 499 28.71 11.25 -5.58
C GLU A 499 29.90 11.95 -6.20
N GLN A 500 30.58 11.31 -7.13
CA GLN A 500 31.71 11.86 -7.86
C GLN A 500 31.43 11.84 -9.35
N LYS A 501 31.67 12.97 -10.01
CA LYS A 501 31.54 13.12 -11.46
C LYS A 501 32.91 13.24 -12.08
N VAL A 502 33.21 12.36 -13.02
CA VAL A 502 34.49 12.33 -13.77
C VAL A 502 34.13 12.16 -15.25
N GLU A 503 34.27 13.21 -16.03
CA GLU A 503 33.89 13.24 -17.45
C GLU A 503 32.45 12.80 -17.66
N HIS A 504 32.22 11.68 -18.34
CA HIS A 504 30.92 11.08 -18.62
C HIS A 504 30.42 10.14 -17.51
N TRP A 505 31.25 9.88 -16.49
CA TRP A 505 30.93 8.96 -15.40
C TRP A 505 30.42 9.69 -14.17
N THR A 506 29.37 9.14 -13.58
CA THR A 506 28.93 9.49 -12.23
C THR A 506 29.06 8.23 -11.36
N PHE A 507 29.89 8.29 -10.32
CA PHE A 507 30.02 7.23 -9.31
C PHE A 507 29.26 7.65 -8.06
N HIS A 508 28.53 6.72 -7.47
CA HIS A 508 27.85 6.93 -6.21
C HIS A 508 28.09 5.78 -5.25
N GLN A 509 28.23 6.11 -3.97
CA GLN A 509 28.33 5.15 -2.89
C GLN A 509 27.35 5.56 -1.81
N THR A 510 26.76 4.56 -1.15
CA THR A 510 25.83 4.76 -0.05
C THR A 510 26.22 3.86 1.10
N VAL A 511 26.18 4.40 2.32
CA VAL A 511 26.30 3.63 3.56
C VAL A 511 25.09 4.00 4.42
N ARG A 512 24.45 3.01 5.02
CA ARG A 512 23.33 3.19 5.93
C ARG A 512 23.47 2.30 7.15
N LEU A 513 23.19 2.84 8.33
CA LEU A 513 23.08 2.13 9.59
C LEU A 513 21.68 2.36 10.15
N ASP A 514 20.88 1.32 10.24
CA ASP A 514 19.56 1.38 10.84
C ASP A 514 19.61 0.89 12.29
N ASN A 515 18.71 1.44 13.12
CA ASN A 515 18.59 1.11 14.52
C ASN A 515 19.93 1.22 15.26
N LEU A 516 20.55 2.40 15.22
CA LEU A 516 21.88 2.69 15.80
C LEU A 516 22.04 2.24 17.24
N LEU A 517 20.97 2.28 18.02
CA LEU A 517 20.96 1.92 19.45
C LEU A 517 20.70 0.42 19.68
N ASP A 518 20.58 -0.36 18.62
CA ASP A 518 20.30 -1.81 18.66
C ASP A 518 19.07 -2.14 19.52
N ARG A 519 18.01 -1.35 19.36
CA ARG A 519 16.78 -1.52 20.14
C ARG A 519 16.00 -2.73 19.64
N GLN A 520 15.63 -3.62 20.55
CA GLN A 520 14.65 -4.67 20.28
C GLN A 520 13.26 -4.06 20.30
N TYR A 521 12.50 -4.18 19.19
CA TYR A 521 11.14 -3.65 19.07
C TYR A 521 10.26 -4.49 18.14
N VAL A 522 8.94 -4.33 18.31
CA VAL A 522 7.93 -4.94 17.45
C VAL A 522 7.69 -3.99 16.28
N GLY A 523 8.03 -4.41 15.07
CA GLY A 523 7.90 -3.60 13.84
C GLY A 523 6.47 -3.54 13.32
N SER A 524 5.75 -4.67 13.36
CA SER A 524 4.36 -4.79 12.95
C SER A 524 3.59 -5.75 13.85
N VAL A 525 2.26 -5.75 13.72
CA VAL A 525 1.39 -6.67 14.45
C VAL A 525 0.43 -7.36 13.49
N ILE A 526 0.11 -8.63 13.79
CA ILE A 526 -0.97 -9.37 13.17
C ILE A 526 -2.22 -9.17 14.01
N VAL A 527 -3.18 -8.42 13.48
CA VAL A 527 -4.40 -8.08 14.21
C VAL A 527 -5.30 -9.31 14.35
N GLY A 528 -5.77 -9.54 15.59
CA GLY A 528 -6.77 -10.57 15.86
C GLY A 528 -6.29 -12.01 15.64
N ASP A 529 -4.98 -12.30 15.76
CA ASP A 529 -4.46 -13.66 15.60
C ASP A 529 -5.03 -14.62 16.67
N GLY A 530 -5.78 -15.62 16.22
CA GLY A 530 -6.45 -16.60 17.07
C GLY A 530 -5.50 -17.56 17.81
N ASN A 531 -4.20 -17.58 17.44
CA ASN A 531 -3.15 -18.34 18.11
C ASN A 531 -2.28 -17.47 19.02
N PHE A 532 -2.68 -16.22 19.29
CA PHE A 532 -1.96 -15.25 20.12
C PHE A 532 -0.55 -14.92 19.61
N ARG A 533 -0.29 -15.07 18.32
CA ARG A 533 0.98 -14.75 17.65
C ARG A 533 0.90 -13.37 17.00
N TYR A 534 0.69 -12.35 17.82
CA TYR A 534 0.40 -10.98 17.36
C TYR A 534 1.64 -10.22 16.91
N TYR A 535 2.85 -10.62 17.32
CA TYR A 535 4.02 -9.75 17.24
C TYR A 535 4.95 -10.19 16.12
N GLU A 536 5.49 -9.21 15.40
CA GLU A 536 6.52 -9.40 14.39
C GLU A 536 7.72 -8.54 14.76
N ALA A 537 8.83 -9.21 15.11
CA ALA A 537 10.04 -8.54 15.49
C ALA A 537 10.65 -7.77 14.31
N ALA A 538 11.06 -6.52 14.55
CA ALA A 538 11.87 -5.76 13.62
C ALA A 538 13.36 -6.12 13.77
N PRO A 539 14.18 -5.88 12.72
CA PRO A 539 15.62 -6.08 12.78
C PRO A 539 16.28 -5.25 13.91
N GLY A 540 17.31 -5.82 14.52
CA GLY A 540 18.25 -5.09 15.36
C GLY A 540 19.07 -4.09 14.54
N ARG A 541 20.26 -3.70 15.05
CA ARG A 541 21.16 -2.83 14.28
C ARG A 541 21.53 -3.51 12.96
N SER A 542 21.27 -2.81 11.86
CA SER A 542 21.51 -3.30 10.52
C SER A 542 22.36 -2.31 9.72
N TRP A 543 23.18 -2.82 8.83
CA TRP A 543 24.01 -2.01 7.95
C TRP A 543 23.75 -2.34 6.50
N TYR A 544 23.95 -1.34 5.63
CA TYR A 544 23.85 -1.48 4.18
C TYR A 544 24.96 -0.66 3.53
N ALA A 545 25.56 -1.20 2.48
CA ALA A 545 26.57 -0.51 1.68
C ALA A 545 26.29 -0.74 0.20
N GLY A 546 26.26 0.33 -0.56
CA GLY A 546 26.00 0.31 -1.99
C GLY A 546 27.07 1.05 -2.78
N ALA A 547 27.34 0.60 -3.98
CA ALA A 547 28.16 1.30 -4.94
C ALA A 547 27.58 1.16 -6.35
N GLY A 548 27.61 2.25 -7.11
CA GLY A 548 27.12 2.28 -8.48
C GLY A 548 27.92 3.22 -9.35
N ALA A 549 27.79 2.99 -10.65
CA ALA A 549 28.35 3.84 -11.68
C ALA A 549 27.32 4.06 -12.79
N GLU A 550 27.25 5.27 -13.28
CA GLU A 550 26.42 5.68 -14.41
C GLU A 550 27.32 6.32 -15.48
N TYR A 551 27.13 5.93 -16.73
CA TYR A 551 27.78 6.51 -17.89
C TYR A 551 26.79 7.26 -18.75
N GLN A 552 27.08 8.52 -19.04
CA GLN A 552 26.30 9.38 -19.93
C GLN A 552 26.98 9.47 -21.30
N PHE A 553 26.23 9.18 -22.37
CA PHE A 553 26.73 9.20 -23.75
C PHE A 553 26.88 10.60 -24.31
#